data_7c8cb99d518bf403606784d814a0ce3b
#
_entry.id   7c8cb99d518bf403606784d814a0ce3b
#
_cell.length_a   1.000
_cell.length_b   1.000
_cell.length_c   1.000
_cell.angle_alpha   90.00
_cell.angle_beta   90.00
_cell.angle_gamma   90.00
#
_symmetry.space_group_name_H-M   'P 1'
#
loop_
_entity.id
_entity.type
_entity.pdbx_description
1 polymer ?
#
loop_
_entity_poly.entity_id
_entity_poly.type
_entity_poly.pdbx_seq_one_letter_code
_entity_poly.pdbx_strand_id
1 'polypeptide(L)'
;MFKLKENGTTVSREITAGLTTFFAMAYIIVTNPNILSGAGMEWGAVFLATIISAIIGTLVMGLVANVPYAQAPGMGLNAFFVYTVCGALGFTWQQALSMVFICGLFNILITVTKIRKSIIKSIPRSLQNAIGGGIGIFVAYLGLLNVGIITFGSGVPALATLNQPAFWLFLIGLALTVVLLVLKVKGAVLIGIIATAIIGIPMGVTSTTDTVSFIDACKALPSTFGAIFTAEGLPSLFTDMAKLPLVLITIFSFSVTDTFDTIGTFIGTGRRAGIFSDEDEKAMESTPGFKSKMDRALFADATATSIGAIFGTSNTTTFVESAAGIGAGGRTGLTSVVVAICFALSAFLATFVSAVPFAATAPALVVVGIMMMSSFKEIKWDDF
;
A
#
# COMPACT_ATOMS: atom_id res chain seq x y z
N MET A 1 -7.38 20.92 -18.57
CA MET A 1 -6.39 20.09 -17.87
C MET A 1 -6.71 18.61 -18.04
N PHE A 2 -7.86 18.09 -17.60
CA PHE A 2 -8.17 16.65 -17.63
C PHE A 2 -8.76 16.11 -18.93
N LYS A 3 -9.08 16.96 -19.92
CA LYS A 3 -9.61 16.57 -21.25
C LYS A 3 -10.79 15.59 -21.16
N LEU A 4 -11.78 15.89 -20.32
CA LEU A 4 -12.88 15.00 -19.99
C LEU A 4 -13.66 14.51 -21.22
N LYS A 5 -13.98 15.39 -22.16
CA LYS A 5 -14.70 15.05 -23.38
C LYS A 5 -13.89 14.10 -24.28
N GLU A 6 -12.56 14.35 -24.41
CA GLU A 6 -11.68 13.49 -25.21
C GLU A 6 -11.56 12.07 -24.61
N ASN A 7 -11.67 11.96 -23.27
CA ASN A 7 -11.63 10.68 -22.55
C ASN A 7 -13.02 10.05 -22.33
N GLY A 8 -14.09 10.58 -22.94
CA GLY A 8 -15.44 10.00 -22.90
C GLY A 8 -16.09 10.00 -21.50
N THR A 9 -15.71 10.95 -20.65
CA THR A 9 -16.19 11.03 -19.25
C THR A 9 -16.79 12.39 -18.93
N THR A 10 -17.39 12.52 -17.74
CA THR A 10 -17.99 13.74 -17.20
C THR A 10 -17.52 13.99 -15.79
N VAL A 11 -17.62 15.25 -15.30
CA VAL A 11 -17.24 15.62 -13.93
C VAL A 11 -17.96 14.74 -12.90
N SER A 12 -19.27 14.52 -13.06
CA SER A 12 -20.05 13.69 -12.13
C SER A 12 -19.55 12.24 -12.08
N ARG A 13 -19.22 11.64 -13.24
CA ARG A 13 -18.64 10.28 -13.29
C ARG A 13 -17.27 10.21 -12.62
N GLU A 14 -16.42 11.20 -12.84
CA GLU A 14 -15.09 11.26 -12.22
C GLU A 14 -15.19 11.41 -10.69
N ILE A 15 -16.14 12.23 -10.19
CA ILE A 15 -16.38 12.35 -8.74
C ILE A 15 -16.88 11.03 -8.17
N THR A 16 -17.87 10.40 -8.80
CA THR A 16 -18.39 9.09 -8.35
C THR A 16 -17.30 8.02 -8.37
N ALA A 17 -16.46 8.04 -9.39
CA ALA A 17 -15.31 7.13 -9.51
C ALA A 17 -14.28 7.37 -8.39
N GLY A 18 -13.96 8.63 -8.08
CA GLY A 18 -13.04 8.99 -7.01
C GLY A 18 -13.54 8.54 -5.64
N LEU A 19 -14.81 8.80 -5.34
CA LEU A 19 -15.45 8.31 -4.11
C LEU A 19 -15.42 6.78 -4.04
N THR A 20 -15.73 6.10 -5.16
CA THR A 20 -15.69 4.63 -5.22
C THR A 20 -14.29 4.08 -4.97
N THR A 21 -13.26 4.68 -5.57
CA THR A 21 -11.85 4.32 -5.32
C THR A 21 -11.48 4.55 -3.87
N PHE A 22 -11.78 5.74 -3.33
CA PHE A 22 -11.46 6.07 -1.94
C PHE A 22 -12.06 5.06 -0.97
N PHE A 23 -13.37 4.78 -1.05
CA PHE A 23 -14.00 3.81 -0.16
C PHE A 23 -13.47 2.38 -0.32
N ALA A 24 -12.98 2.01 -1.50
CA ALA A 24 -12.37 0.70 -1.71
C ALA A 24 -11.00 0.57 -1.02
N MET A 25 -10.22 1.65 -0.94
CA MET A 25 -8.85 1.63 -0.42
C MET A 25 -8.67 2.32 0.95
N ALA A 26 -9.69 2.99 1.49
CA ALA A 26 -9.59 3.78 2.72
C ALA A 26 -9.20 2.95 3.96
N TYR A 27 -9.31 1.62 3.90
CA TYR A 27 -8.83 0.73 4.96
C TYR A 27 -7.33 0.93 5.25
N ILE A 28 -6.54 1.44 4.29
CA ILE A 28 -5.11 1.70 4.48
C ILE A 28 -4.82 2.74 5.56
N ILE A 29 -5.74 3.68 5.76
CA ILE A 29 -5.64 4.73 6.79
C ILE A 29 -5.57 4.11 8.20
N VAL A 30 -6.22 2.97 8.39
CA VAL A 30 -6.21 2.20 9.64
C VAL A 30 -5.07 1.20 9.67
N THR A 31 -4.89 0.44 8.58
CA THR A 31 -3.99 -0.72 8.57
C THR A 31 -2.52 -0.31 8.53
N ASN A 32 -2.17 0.76 7.83
CA ASN A 32 -0.77 1.17 7.71
C ASN A 32 -0.17 1.66 9.05
N PRO A 33 -0.81 2.59 9.79
CA PRO A 33 -0.30 2.98 11.11
C PRO A 33 -0.20 1.80 12.07
N ASN A 34 -1.18 0.92 12.06
CA ASN A 34 -1.17 -0.28 12.89
C ASN A 34 0.03 -1.19 12.57
N ILE A 35 0.32 -1.44 11.29
CA ILE A 35 1.45 -2.30 10.89
C ILE A 35 2.78 -1.63 11.24
N LEU A 36 3.00 -0.37 10.85
CA LEU A 36 4.28 0.31 11.01
C LEU A 36 4.62 0.62 12.48
N SER A 37 3.61 0.80 13.36
CA SER A 37 3.84 0.91 14.80
C SER A 37 4.51 -0.35 15.39
N GLY A 38 4.35 -1.51 14.75
CA GLY A 38 5.06 -2.74 15.12
C GLY A 38 6.60 -2.65 14.99
N ALA A 39 7.11 -1.68 14.22
CA ALA A 39 8.54 -1.36 14.15
C ALA A 39 8.99 -0.30 15.16
N GLY A 40 8.11 0.12 16.10
CA GLY A 40 8.40 1.17 17.07
C GLY A 40 8.15 2.59 16.57
N MET A 41 7.49 2.76 15.42
CA MET A 41 7.09 4.08 14.91
C MET A 41 5.85 4.58 15.65
N GLU A 42 5.77 5.89 15.90
CA GLU A 42 4.64 6.50 16.58
C GLU A 42 3.38 6.47 15.70
N TRP A 43 2.29 5.91 16.22
CA TRP A 43 1.05 5.67 15.44
C TRP A 43 0.49 6.94 14.81
N GLY A 44 0.43 8.05 15.56
CA GLY A 44 -0.10 9.33 15.08
C GLY A 44 0.74 9.93 13.96
N ALA A 45 2.06 9.81 14.05
CA ALA A 45 2.98 10.25 13.01
C ALA A 45 2.80 9.45 11.72
N VAL A 46 2.75 8.13 11.82
CA VAL A 46 2.52 7.23 10.67
C VAL A 46 1.15 7.46 10.05
N PHE A 47 0.11 7.70 10.86
CA PHE A 47 -1.23 8.02 10.37
C PHE A 47 -1.21 9.25 9.44
N LEU A 48 -0.60 10.36 9.88
CA LEU A 48 -0.48 11.55 9.04
C LEU A 48 0.46 11.34 7.86
N ALA A 49 1.59 10.65 8.06
CA ALA A 49 2.51 10.31 6.97
C ALA A 49 1.80 9.50 5.87
N THR A 50 0.95 8.55 6.26
CA THR A 50 0.12 7.76 5.33
C THR A 50 -0.79 8.66 4.49
N ILE A 51 -1.52 9.55 5.14
CA ILE A 51 -2.46 10.46 4.48
C ILE A 51 -1.72 11.45 3.57
N ILE A 52 -0.66 12.07 4.05
CA ILE A 52 0.12 13.04 3.28
C ILE A 52 0.74 12.38 2.06
N SER A 53 1.34 11.20 2.22
CA SER A 53 1.91 10.41 1.13
C SER A 53 0.85 10.03 0.10
N ALA A 54 -0.32 9.55 0.55
CA ALA A 54 -1.45 9.23 -0.32
C ALA A 54 -1.96 10.46 -1.08
N ILE A 55 -2.10 11.62 -0.43
CA ILE A 55 -2.51 12.87 -1.07
C ILE A 55 -1.51 13.26 -2.15
N ILE A 56 -0.22 13.36 -1.80
CA ILE A 56 0.82 13.84 -2.73
C ILE A 56 0.98 12.87 -3.89
N GLY A 57 1.12 11.57 -3.61
CA GLY A 57 1.27 10.54 -4.64
C GLY A 57 0.08 10.52 -5.60
N THR A 58 -1.14 10.52 -5.06
CA THR A 58 -2.37 10.53 -5.86
C THR A 58 -2.53 11.81 -6.67
N LEU A 59 -2.16 12.97 -6.12
CA LEU A 59 -2.16 14.23 -6.88
C LEU A 59 -1.13 14.22 -8.00
N VAL A 60 0.09 13.76 -7.75
CA VAL A 60 1.12 13.64 -8.81
C VAL A 60 0.63 12.69 -9.90
N MET A 61 0.03 11.54 -9.54
CA MET A 61 -0.58 10.61 -10.49
C MET A 61 -1.67 11.29 -11.33
N GLY A 62 -2.57 12.03 -10.71
CA GLY A 62 -3.67 12.72 -11.38
C GLY A 62 -3.23 13.90 -12.24
N LEU A 63 -2.27 14.70 -11.78
CA LEU A 63 -1.87 15.95 -12.44
C LEU A 63 -0.80 15.74 -13.50
N VAL A 64 0.16 14.84 -13.28
CA VAL A 64 1.29 14.58 -14.19
C VAL A 64 0.95 13.53 -15.23
N ALA A 65 0.37 12.38 -14.81
CA ALA A 65 0.03 11.30 -15.71
C ALA A 65 -1.39 11.40 -16.29
N ASN A 66 -2.28 12.15 -15.66
CA ASN A 66 -3.70 12.29 -15.99
C ASN A 66 -4.40 10.93 -16.10
N VAL A 67 -4.23 10.09 -15.10
CA VAL A 67 -4.83 8.74 -14.99
C VAL A 67 -5.63 8.59 -13.70
N PRO A 68 -6.69 7.76 -13.67
CA PRO A 68 -7.62 7.64 -12.54
C PRO A 68 -7.13 6.64 -11.49
N TYR A 69 -5.86 6.72 -11.11
CA TYR A 69 -5.27 5.85 -10.10
C TYR A 69 -5.00 6.60 -8.80
N ALA A 70 -5.20 5.91 -7.70
CA ALA A 70 -4.86 6.38 -6.38
C ALA A 70 -3.62 5.64 -5.86
N GLN A 71 -2.87 6.32 -5.00
CA GLN A 71 -1.66 5.82 -4.38
C GLN A 71 -1.76 5.89 -2.87
N ALA A 72 -1.21 4.91 -2.20
CA ALA A 72 -1.05 4.88 -0.76
C ALA A 72 0.05 3.86 -0.38
N PRO A 73 0.51 3.82 0.89
CA PRO A 73 1.49 2.83 1.34
C PRO A 73 1.02 1.39 1.08
N GLY A 74 1.84 0.60 0.37
CA GLY A 74 1.49 -0.75 -0.05
C GLY A 74 1.58 -1.77 1.08
N MET A 75 0.49 -2.53 1.33
CA MET A 75 0.43 -3.43 2.50
C MET A 75 1.52 -4.51 2.52
N GLY A 76 1.84 -5.09 1.37
CA GLY A 76 2.90 -6.09 1.26
C GLY A 76 4.28 -5.52 1.58
N LEU A 77 4.55 -4.30 1.11
CA LEU A 77 5.80 -3.59 1.36
C LEU A 77 5.89 -3.09 2.82
N ASN A 78 4.76 -2.71 3.42
CA ASN A 78 4.67 -2.39 4.86
C ASN A 78 5.06 -3.59 5.72
N ALA A 79 4.53 -4.75 5.37
CA ALA A 79 4.82 -5.99 6.05
C ALA A 79 6.30 -6.39 5.89
N PHE A 80 6.84 -6.30 4.69
CA PHE A 80 8.27 -6.51 4.43
C PHE A 80 9.15 -5.54 5.22
N PHE A 81 8.76 -4.26 5.28
CA PHE A 81 9.44 -3.23 6.08
C PHE A 81 9.52 -3.63 7.56
N VAL A 82 8.36 -3.93 8.18
CA VAL A 82 8.30 -4.17 9.63
C VAL A 82 8.90 -5.52 10.02
N TYR A 83 8.42 -6.59 9.39
CA TYR A 83 8.74 -7.93 9.88
C TYR A 83 10.03 -8.48 9.30
N THR A 84 10.34 -8.15 8.05
CA THR A 84 11.59 -8.61 7.43
C THR A 84 12.73 -7.64 7.71
N VAL A 85 12.60 -6.37 7.32
CA VAL A 85 13.73 -5.43 7.39
C VAL A 85 14.02 -5.04 8.84
N CYS A 86 13.02 -4.62 9.59
CA CYS A 86 13.22 -4.25 11.00
C CYS A 86 13.31 -5.48 11.91
N GLY A 87 12.42 -6.48 11.73
CA GLY A 87 12.34 -7.64 12.61
C GLY A 87 13.45 -8.67 12.36
N ALA A 88 13.49 -9.27 11.17
CA ALA A 88 14.39 -10.39 10.88
C ALA A 88 15.81 -9.94 10.57
N LEU A 89 15.99 -8.83 9.83
CA LEU A 89 17.31 -8.33 9.45
C LEU A 89 17.92 -7.38 10.50
N GLY A 90 17.13 -6.92 11.47
CA GLY A 90 17.58 -6.12 12.61
C GLY A 90 17.99 -4.70 12.26
N PHE A 91 17.40 -4.10 11.21
CA PHE A 91 17.57 -2.69 10.91
C PHE A 91 16.60 -1.84 11.73
N THR A 92 17.02 -0.62 12.07
CA THR A 92 16.10 0.35 12.68
C THR A 92 15.07 0.83 11.65
N TRP A 93 13.93 1.32 12.10
CA TRP A 93 12.91 1.85 11.19
C TRP A 93 13.41 3.10 10.42
N GLN A 94 14.33 3.89 11.00
CA GLN A 94 14.97 5.02 10.31
C GLN A 94 15.85 4.52 9.15
N GLN A 95 16.61 3.43 9.36
CA GLN A 95 17.38 2.77 8.30
C GLN A 95 16.46 2.20 7.22
N ALA A 96 15.38 1.56 7.62
CA ALA A 96 14.40 1.00 6.68
C ALA A 96 13.71 2.10 5.85
N LEU A 97 13.32 3.24 6.44
CA LEU A 97 12.81 4.41 5.71
C LEU A 97 13.84 4.96 4.74
N SER A 98 15.12 4.98 5.14
CA SER A 98 16.21 5.42 4.28
C SER A 98 16.39 4.52 3.06
N MET A 99 16.24 3.20 3.23
CA MET A 99 16.25 2.25 2.13
C MET A 99 15.06 2.47 1.18
N VAL A 100 13.87 2.75 1.73
CA VAL A 100 12.67 3.09 0.95
C VAL A 100 12.88 4.39 0.16
N PHE A 101 13.49 5.40 0.78
CA PHE A 101 13.84 6.66 0.10
C PHE A 101 14.79 6.43 -1.08
N ILE A 102 15.88 5.68 -0.86
CA ILE A 102 16.83 5.31 -1.93
C ILE A 102 16.13 4.47 -3.00
N CYS A 103 15.25 3.53 -2.62
CA CYS A 103 14.44 2.76 -3.55
C CYS A 103 13.60 3.67 -4.46
N GLY A 104 12.90 4.67 -3.91
CA GLY A 104 12.13 5.63 -4.70
C GLY A 104 13.00 6.44 -5.67
N LEU A 105 14.15 6.94 -5.22
CA LEU A 105 15.11 7.63 -6.09
C LEU A 105 15.65 6.71 -7.21
N PHE A 106 15.94 5.45 -6.87
CA PHE A 106 16.38 4.45 -7.82
C PHE A 106 15.30 4.13 -8.85
N ASN A 107 14.03 4.01 -8.44
CA ASN A 107 12.89 3.80 -9.33
C ASN A 107 12.65 5.03 -10.24
N ILE A 108 12.86 6.25 -9.76
CA ILE A 108 12.86 7.46 -10.60
C ILE A 108 13.96 7.37 -11.66
N LEU A 109 15.19 7.05 -11.24
CA LEU A 109 16.33 6.92 -12.15
C LEU A 109 16.08 5.84 -13.22
N ILE A 110 15.58 4.67 -12.81
CA ILE A 110 15.20 3.59 -13.71
C ILE A 110 14.13 4.03 -14.69
N THR A 111 13.12 4.79 -14.23
CA THR A 111 12.00 5.24 -15.06
C THR A 111 12.46 6.25 -16.12
N VAL A 112 13.37 7.14 -15.78
CA VAL A 112 13.91 8.16 -16.70
C VAL A 112 14.94 7.58 -17.68
N THR A 113 15.62 6.49 -17.28
CA THR A 113 16.67 5.85 -18.09
C THR A 113 16.16 4.63 -18.86
N LYS A 114 17.00 4.09 -19.74
CA LYS A 114 16.71 2.85 -20.48
C LYS A 114 16.82 1.57 -19.62
N ILE A 115 17.29 1.69 -18.38
CA ILE A 115 17.62 0.55 -17.50
C ILE A 115 16.34 -0.24 -17.17
N ARG A 116 15.19 0.44 -16.98
CA ARG A 116 13.88 -0.19 -16.73
C ARG A 116 13.54 -1.28 -17.76
N LYS A 117 13.78 -0.99 -19.02
CA LYS A 117 13.54 -1.93 -20.10
C LYS A 117 14.30 -3.25 -19.92
N SER A 118 15.56 -3.16 -19.52
CA SER A 118 16.40 -4.34 -19.29
C SER A 118 15.90 -5.12 -18.07
N ILE A 119 15.52 -4.44 -16.98
CA ILE A 119 15.00 -5.08 -15.76
C ILE A 119 13.69 -5.81 -16.05
N ILE A 120 12.71 -5.16 -16.69
CA ILE A 120 11.40 -5.77 -17.00
C ILE A 120 11.57 -6.99 -17.91
N LYS A 121 12.49 -6.92 -18.90
CA LYS A 121 12.75 -8.05 -19.80
C LYS A 121 13.53 -9.20 -19.14
N SER A 122 14.32 -8.89 -18.12
CA SER A 122 15.15 -9.90 -17.42
C SER A 122 14.34 -10.74 -16.43
N ILE A 123 13.17 -10.27 -16.00
CA ILE A 123 12.36 -11.00 -15.02
C ILE A 123 11.19 -11.67 -15.73
N PRO A 124 11.12 -13.01 -15.78
CA PRO A 124 10.04 -13.75 -16.38
C PRO A 124 8.67 -13.38 -15.80
N ARG A 125 7.62 -13.35 -16.59
CA ARG A 125 6.25 -13.04 -16.14
C ARG A 125 5.78 -13.96 -15.01
N SER A 126 6.17 -15.24 -15.06
CA SER A 126 5.88 -16.21 -14.00
C SER A 126 6.45 -15.77 -12.65
N LEU A 127 7.67 -15.22 -12.64
CA LEU A 127 8.30 -14.70 -11.41
C LEU A 127 7.60 -13.43 -10.90
N GLN A 128 7.19 -12.53 -11.80
CA GLN A 128 6.43 -11.33 -11.44
C GLN A 128 5.11 -11.69 -10.73
N ASN A 129 4.37 -12.65 -11.27
CA ASN A 129 3.12 -13.15 -10.70
C ASN A 129 3.37 -13.91 -9.37
N ALA A 130 4.49 -14.64 -9.27
CA ALA A 130 4.89 -15.33 -8.05
C ALA A 130 5.21 -14.36 -6.91
N ILE A 131 5.85 -13.22 -7.19
CA ILE A 131 6.11 -12.16 -6.21
C ILE A 131 4.78 -11.65 -5.63
N GLY A 132 3.83 -11.25 -6.50
CA GLY A 132 2.51 -10.76 -6.05
C GLY A 132 1.74 -11.78 -5.21
N GLY A 133 1.71 -13.04 -5.66
CA GLY A 133 1.06 -14.12 -4.91
C GLY A 133 1.76 -14.43 -3.58
N GLY A 134 3.08 -14.43 -3.55
CA GLY A 134 3.88 -14.63 -2.34
C GLY A 134 3.65 -13.55 -1.29
N ILE A 135 3.60 -12.28 -1.72
CA ILE A 135 3.21 -11.16 -0.86
C ILE A 135 1.80 -11.38 -0.31
N GLY A 136 0.85 -11.85 -1.14
CA GLY A 136 -0.50 -12.16 -0.71
C GLY A 136 -0.55 -13.19 0.42
N ILE A 137 0.20 -14.30 0.30
CA ILE A 137 0.32 -15.30 1.38
C ILE A 137 0.90 -14.66 2.65
N PHE A 138 1.95 -13.86 2.50
CA PHE A 138 2.62 -13.23 3.62
C PHE A 138 1.70 -12.26 4.36
N VAL A 139 0.95 -11.42 3.65
CA VAL A 139 -0.02 -10.47 4.23
C VAL A 139 -1.16 -11.23 4.96
N ALA A 140 -1.69 -12.31 4.36
CA ALA A 140 -2.72 -13.13 5.00
C ALA A 140 -2.17 -13.79 6.29
N TYR A 141 -0.97 -14.34 6.24
CA TYR A 141 -0.27 -14.92 7.40
C TYR A 141 -0.10 -13.89 8.53
N LEU A 142 0.29 -12.67 8.20
CA LEU A 142 0.44 -11.58 9.18
C LEU A 142 -0.89 -11.18 9.82
N GLY A 143 -1.99 -11.21 9.06
CA GLY A 143 -3.33 -11.02 9.63
C GLY A 143 -3.62 -12.02 10.74
N LEU A 144 -3.27 -13.29 10.55
CA LEU A 144 -3.45 -14.35 11.55
C LEU A 144 -2.47 -14.21 12.73
N LEU A 145 -1.23 -13.79 12.45
CA LEU A 145 -0.20 -13.58 13.48
C LEU A 145 -0.57 -12.42 14.42
N ASN A 146 -1.03 -11.29 13.86
CA ASN A 146 -1.33 -10.07 14.63
C ASN A 146 -2.52 -10.23 15.59
N VAL A 147 -3.44 -11.15 15.29
CA VAL A 147 -4.54 -11.50 16.21
C VAL A 147 -4.11 -12.53 17.25
N GLY A 148 -2.91 -13.08 17.12
CA GLY A 148 -2.40 -14.10 18.01
C GLY A 148 -3.02 -15.48 17.75
N ILE A 149 -3.56 -15.74 16.56
CA ILE A 149 -4.03 -17.08 16.16
C ILE A 149 -2.83 -17.99 15.94
N ILE A 150 -1.78 -17.44 15.34
CA ILE A 150 -0.49 -18.11 15.18
C ILE A 150 0.47 -17.55 16.23
N THR A 151 1.09 -18.41 16.99
CA THR A 151 2.07 -18.07 18.04
C THR A 151 3.35 -18.88 17.89
N PHE A 152 4.45 -18.36 18.40
CA PHE A 152 5.77 -19.01 18.37
C PHE A 152 6.25 -19.29 19.79
N GLY A 153 5.63 -20.25 20.47
CA GLY A 153 6.00 -20.58 21.86
C GLY A 153 7.30 -21.36 22.00
N SER A 154 7.68 -22.15 20.99
CA SER A 154 8.88 -23.01 20.98
C SER A 154 9.74 -22.86 19.72
N GLY A 155 9.65 -21.70 19.04
CA GLY A 155 10.34 -21.48 17.77
C GLY A 155 9.62 -22.07 16.55
N VAL A 156 8.56 -22.85 16.75
CA VAL A 156 7.71 -23.41 15.70
C VAL A 156 6.33 -22.74 15.75
N PRO A 157 5.72 -22.41 14.59
CA PRO A 157 4.38 -21.85 14.57
C PRO A 157 3.37 -22.88 15.12
N ALA A 158 2.56 -22.43 16.09
CA ALA A 158 1.51 -23.20 16.71
C ALA A 158 0.21 -22.40 16.74
N LEU A 159 -0.93 -23.09 16.78
CA LEU A 159 -2.22 -22.45 17.03
C LEU A 159 -2.30 -22.04 18.49
N ALA A 160 -2.68 -20.80 18.74
CA ALA A 160 -2.93 -20.29 20.08
C ALA A 160 -4.23 -20.88 20.68
N THR A 161 -4.43 -20.65 21.96
CA THR A 161 -5.69 -20.97 22.63
C THR A 161 -6.80 -20.07 22.09
N LEU A 162 -7.81 -20.69 21.46
CA LEU A 162 -8.91 -20.01 20.78
C LEU A 162 -9.95 -19.38 21.72
N ASN A 163 -9.59 -19.13 22.99
CA ASN A 163 -10.51 -18.69 24.03
C ASN A 163 -10.49 -17.15 24.28
N GLN A 164 -9.80 -16.41 23.42
CA GLN A 164 -9.70 -14.95 23.59
C GLN A 164 -10.82 -14.22 22.83
N PRO A 165 -11.41 -13.14 23.39
CA PRO A 165 -12.42 -12.32 22.72
C PRO A 165 -11.96 -11.78 21.37
N ALA A 166 -10.67 -11.44 21.24
CA ALA A 166 -10.07 -10.96 19.99
C ALA A 166 -10.15 -11.99 18.85
N PHE A 167 -10.03 -13.29 19.16
CA PHE A 167 -10.18 -14.36 18.16
C PHE A 167 -11.62 -14.43 17.62
N TRP A 168 -12.62 -14.37 18.51
CA TRP A 168 -14.02 -14.40 18.09
C TRP A 168 -14.39 -13.14 17.30
N LEU A 169 -13.88 -11.99 17.73
CA LEU A 169 -14.06 -10.73 16.99
C LEU A 169 -13.46 -10.84 15.57
N PHE A 170 -12.27 -11.40 15.44
CA PHE A 170 -11.65 -11.68 14.14
C PHE A 170 -12.51 -12.57 13.26
N LEU A 171 -13.04 -13.69 13.78
CA LEU A 171 -13.89 -14.61 13.00
C LEU A 171 -15.17 -13.93 12.51
N ILE A 172 -15.82 -13.16 13.38
CA ILE A 172 -17.02 -12.39 13.03
C ILE A 172 -16.67 -11.37 11.93
N GLY A 173 -15.57 -10.65 12.10
CA GLY A 173 -15.09 -9.67 11.12
C GLY A 173 -14.73 -10.30 9.77
N LEU A 174 -14.10 -11.48 9.78
CA LEU A 174 -13.77 -12.22 8.57
C LEU A 174 -15.02 -12.68 7.84
N ALA A 175 -15.97 -13.29 8.55
CA ALA A 175 -17.23 -13.73 7.97
C ALA A 175 -18.02 -12.55 7.38
N LEU A 176 -18.11 -11.44 8.12
CA LEU A 176 -18.78 -10.22 7.67
C LEU A 176 -18.13 -9.64 6.41
N THR A 177 -16.80 -9.50 6.39
CA THR A 177 -16.07 -8.96 5.25
C THR A 177 -16.23 -9.84 4.02
N VAL A 178 -16.15 -11.16 4.17
CA VAL A 178 -16.35 -12.12 3.07
C VAL A 178 -17.78 -12.03 2.53
N VAL A 179 -18.80 -11.95 3.39
CA VAL A 179 -20.20 -11.80 2.97
C VAL A 179 -20.39 -10.50 2.18
N LEU A 180 -19.85 -9.38 2.66
CA LEU A 180 -19.93 -8.09 1.96
C LEU A 180 -19.25 -8.13 0.60
N LEU A 181 -18.12 -8.84 0.47
CA LEU A 181 -17.42 -9.03 -0.80
C LEU A 181 -18.22 -9.90 -1.79
N VAL A 182 -18.80 -10.99 -1.32
CA VAL A 182 -19.65 -11.86 -2.14
C VAL A 182 -20.90 -11.10 -2.65
N LEU A 183 -21.46 -10.24 -1.80
CA LEU A 183 -22.56 -9.35 -2.17
C LEU A 183 -22.11 -8.16 -3.04
N LYS A 184 -20.81 -8.07 -3.36
CA LYS A 184 -20.22 -6.99 -4.19
C LYS A 184 -20.50 -5.59 -3.65
N VAL A 185 -20.54 -5.44 -2.33
CA VAL A 185 -20.72 -4.13 -1.67
C VAL A 185 -19.47 -3.28 -1.91
N LYS A 186 -19.67 -2.05 -2.39
CA LYS A 186 -18.56 -1.11 -2.57
C LYS A 186 -17.97 -0.73 -1.21
N GLY A 187 -16.65 -0.82 -1.06
CA GLY A 187 -15.97 -0.57 0.21
C GLY A 187 -16.17 -1.67 1.26
N ALA A 188 -16.47 -2.91 0.83
CA ALA A 188 -16.71 -4.07 1.70
C ALA A 188 -15.66 -4.23 2.81
N VAL A 189 -14.38 -4.05 2.48
CA VAL A 189 -13.27 -4.18 3.44
C VAL A 189 -13.34 -3.09 4.52
N LEU A 190 -13.54 -1.83 4.14
CA LEU A 190 -13.68 -0.72 5.09
C LEU A 190 -14.91 -0.89 5.98
N ILE A 191 -16.06 -1.22 5.38
CA ILE A 191 -17.31 -1.47 6.12
C ILE A 191 -17.11 -2.65 7.08
N GLY A 192 -16.43 -3.70 6.65
CA GLY A 192 -16.07 -4.85 7.48
C GLY A 192 -15.25 -4.45 8.71
N ILE A 193 -14.21 -3.62 8.52
CA ILE A 193 -13.38 -3.10 9.62
C ILE A 193 -14.22 -2.29 10.60
N ILE A 194 -15.00 -1.32 10.11
CA ILE A 194 -15.81 -0.43 10.96
C ILE A 194 -16.84 -1.24 11.75
N ALA A 195 -17.58 -2.12 11.09
CA ALA A 195 -18.58 -2.95 11.75
C ALA A 195 -17.95 -3.89 12.79
N THR A 196 -16.80 -4.49 12.47
CA THR A 196 -16.07 -5.34 13.41
C THR A 196 -15.57 -4.54 14.61
N ALA A 197 -15.05 -3.33 14.41
CA ALA A 197 -14.61 -2.45 15.50
C ALA A 197 -15.80 -2.08 16.41
N ILE A 198 -16.97 -1.78 15.85
CA ILE A 198 -18.19 -1.49 16.64
C ILE A 198 -18.61 -2.73 17.46
N ILE A 199 -18.62 -3.92 16.86
CA ILE A 199 -18.92 -5.17 17.56
C ILE A 199 -17.88 -5.44 18.67
N GLY A 200 -16.64 -5.03 18.48
CA GLY A 200 -15.55 -5.16 19.45
C GLY A 200 -15.75 -4.32 20.72
N ILE A 201 -16.58 -3.26 20.71
CA ILE A 201 -16.85 -2.41 21.89
C ILE A 201 -17.49 -3.24 23.02
N PRO A 202 -18.65 -3.89 22.82
CA PRO A 202 -19.27 -4.70 23.88
C PRO A 202 -18.44 -5.94 24.25
N MET A 203 -17.52 -6.39 23.38
CA MET A 203 -16.62 -7.49 23.66
C MET A 203 -15.39 -7.08 24.48
N GLY A 204 -15.20 -5.76 24.76
CA GLY A 204 -14.05 -5.23 25.48
C GLY A 204 -12.74 -5.28 24.70
N VAL A 205 -12.78 -5.47 23.37
CA VAL A 205 -11.60 -5.54 22.49
C VAL A 205 -11.29 -4.18 21.88
N THR A 206 -12.32 -3.40 21.57
CA THR A 206 -12.19 -2.04 21.03
C THR A 206 -12.17 -1.05 22.18
N SER A 207 -11.04 -0.37 22.40
CA SER A 207 -10.92 0.72 23.37
C SER A 207 -11.38 2.03 22.76
N THR A 208 -12.21 2.78 23.51
CA THR A 208 -12.64 4.13 23.13
C THR A 208 -11.97 5.21 23.97
N THR A 209 -11.10 4.83 24.91
CA THR A 209 -10.44 5.73 25.85
C THR A 209 -9.05 6.17 25.41
N ASP A 210 -8.28 5.25 24.83
CA ASP A 210 -6.89 5.49 24.40
C ASP A 210 -6.85 5.85 22.90
N THR A 211 -7.43 7.00 22.57
CA THR A 211 -7.51 7.45 21.18
C THR A 211 -6.57 8.61 20.90
N VAL A 212 -6.04 8.65 19.68
CA VAL A 212 -5.15 9.72 19.21
C VAL A 212 -5.99 10.78 18.50
N SER A 213 -5.97 12.01 18.98
CA SER A 213 -6.65 13.11 18.30
C SER A 213 -5.85 13.58 17.08
N PHE A 214 -6.49 14.33 16.17
CA PHE A 214 -5.81 14.96 15.05
C PHE A 214 -4.66 15.90 15.51
N ILE A 215 -4.88 16.63 16.61
CA ILE A 215 -3.86 17.53 17.17
C ILE A 215 -2.67 16.73 17.70
N ASP A 216 -2.92 15.61 18.38
CA ASP A 216 -1.85 14.74 18.87
C ASP A 216 -1.08 14.08 17.73
N ALA A 217 -1.76 13.66 16.67
CA ALA A 217 -1.11 13.18 15.47
C ALA A 217 -0.22 14.25 14.81
N CYS A 218 -0.68 15.52 14.78
CA CYS A 218 0.14 16.62 14.28
C CYS A 218 1.38 16.89 15.16
N LYS A 219 1.26 16.72 16.47
CA LYS A 219 2.42 16.83 17.39
C LYS A 219 3.39 15.66 17.25
N ALA A 220 2.88 14.49 16.88
CA ALA A 220 3.66 13.28 16.66
C ALA A 220 4.44 13.31 15.34
N LEU A 221 3.91 13.96 14.29
CA LEU A 221 4.50 13.96 12.96
C LEU A 221 6.01 14.28 12.89
N PRO A 222 6.55 15.25 13.67
CA PRO A 222 7.99 15.51 13.69
C PRO A 222 8.85 14.31 14.11
N SER A 223 8.32 13.31 14.79
CA SER A 223 9.08 12.12 15.20
C SER A 223 9.51 11.26 14.00
N THR A 224 8.73 11.27 12.91
CA THR A 224 9.01 10.49 11.70
C THR A 224 9.42 11.38 10.51
N PHE A 225 8.96 12.62 10.47
CA PHE A 225 9.27 13.55 9.39
C PHE A 225 10.76 13.85 9.34
N GLY A 226 11.38 13.55 8.20
CA GLY A 226 12.81 13.77 7.99
C GLY A 226 13.72 12.84 8.80
N ALA A 227 13.18 11.82 9.46
CA ALA A 227 13.97 10.86 10.22
C ALA A 227 15.06 10.17 9.40
N ILE A 228 14.85 10.05 8.08
CA ILE A 228 15.85 9.54 7.14
C ILE A 228 17.14 10.37 7.11
N PHE A 229 17.08 11.66 7.42
CA PHE A 229 18.25 12.58 7.41
C PHE A 229 18.95 12.66 8.75
N THR A 230 18.43 12.01 9.79
CA THR A 230 19.09 11.95 11.10
C THR A 230 20.31 11.01 11.08
N ALA A 231 21.12 11.07 12.11
CA ALA A 231 22.30 10.18 12.25
C ALA A 231 21.92 8.69 12.22
N GLU A 232 20.72 8.33 12.66
CA GLU A 232 20.20 6.97 12.66
C GLU A 232 19.61 6.52 11.31
N GLY A 233 19.40 7.47 10.38
CA GLY A 233 18.87 7.23 9.05
C GLY A 233 19.94 6.93 7.98
N LEU A 234 19.94 7.69 6.89
CA LEU A 234 20.87 7.54 5.75
C LEU A 234 22.34 7.41 6.15
N PRO A 235 22.89 8.25 7.06
CA PRO A 235 24.30 8.11 7.42
C PRO A 235 24.64 6.76 8.03
N SER A 236 23.74 6.20 8.86
CA SER A 236 23.98 4.92 9.55
C SER A 236 24.00 3.70 8.62
N LEU A 237 23.37 3.78 7.45
CA LEU A 237 23.35 2.69 6.47
C LEU A 237 24.73 2.33 5.94
N PHE A 238 25.65 3.30 5.91
CA PHE A 238 26.96 3.17 5.30
C PHE A 238 28.10 3.10 6.32
N THR A 239 27.78 3.08 7.61
CA THR A 239 28.79 2.97 8.68
C THR A 239 29.32 1.56 8.86
N ASP A 240 28.48 0.54 8.64
CA ASP A 240 28.83 -0.87 8.74
C ASP A 240 28.98 -1.50 7.34
N MET A 241 30.22 -1.52 6.84
CA MET A 241 30.53 -2.08 5.52
C MET A 241 30.19 -3.58 5.40
N ALA A 242 30.13 -4.32 6.51
CA ALA A 242 29.76 -5.73 6.49
C ALA A 242 28.28 -5.93 6.16
N LYS A 243 27.42 -4.98 6.51
CA LYS A 243 25.98 -4.99 6.20
C LYS A 243 25.64 -4.39 4.83
N LEU A 244 26.59 -3.74 4.16
CA LEU A 244 26.34 -3.07 2.88
C LEU A 244 25.72 -3.98 1.81
N PRO A 245 26.16 -5.24 1.58
CA PRO A 245 25.50 -6.14 0.63
C PRO A 245 24.03 -6.38 0.98
N LEU A 246 23.71 -6.52 2.27
CA LEU A 246 22.34 -6.72 2.75
C LEU A 246 21.48 -5.47 2.51
N VAL A 247 22.02 -4.28 2.75
CA VAL A 247 21.35 -3.00 2.44
C VAL A 247 21.01 -2.91 0.96
N LEU A 248 21.98 -3.20 0.08
CA LEU A 248 21.78 -3.14 -1.38
C LEU A 248 20.74 -4.15 -1.87
N ILE A 249 20.77 -5.38 -1.37
CA ILE A 249 19.78 -6.42 -1.69
C ILE A 249 18.40 -6.00 -1.20
N THR A 250 18.29 -5.41 -0.01
CA THR A 250 17.02 -4.93 0.53
C THR A 250 16.44 -3.79 -0.29
N ILE A 251 17.25 -2.79 -0.67
CA ILE A 251 16.82 -1.69 -1.56
C ILE A 251 16.36 -2.25 -2.90
N PHE A 252 17.11 -3.19 -3.48
CA PHE A 252 16.75 -3.84 -4.73
C PHE A 252 15.42 -4.62 -4.61
N SER A 253 15.22 -5.34 -3.49
CA SER A 253 13.98 -6.07 -3.22
C SER A 253 12.78 -5.12 -3.12
N PHE A 254 12.89 -4.00 -2.40
CA PHE A 254 11.88 -2.95 -2.39
C PHE A 254 11.59 -2.44 -3.80
N SER A 255 12.62 -2.11 -4.58
CA SER A 255 12.49 -1.53 -5.92
C SER A 255 11.79 -2.48 -6.91
N VAL A 256 12.21 -3.75 -6.92
CA VAL A 256 11.63 -4.76 -7.81
C VAL A 256 10.16 -5.00 -7.45
N THR A 257 9.88 -5.19 -6.17
CA THR A 257 8.51 -5.45 -5.69
C THR A 257 7.58 -4.28 -6.00
N ASP A 258 7.98 -3.06 -5.67
CA ASP A 258 7.24 -1.82 -5.91
C ASP A 258 6.94 -1.61 -7.41
N THR A 259 7.98 -1.75 -8.24
CA THR A 259 7.86 -1.59 -9.69
C THR A 259 6.88 -2.60 -10.30
N PHE A 260 6.96 -3.89 -9.90
CA PHE A 260 6.10 -4.92 -10.48
C PHE A 260 4.68 -4.88 -9.95
N ASP A 261 4.47 -4.49 -8.69
CA ASP A 261 3.13 -4.27 -8.13
C ASP A 261 2.39 -3.18 -8.92
N THR A 262 3.05 -2.04 -9.15
CA THR A 262 2.50 -0.93 -9.91
C THR A 262 2.28 -1.27 -11.39
N ILE A 263 3.25 -1.91 -12.06
CA ILE A 263 3.08 -2.32 -13.46
C ILE A 263 1.96 -3.35 -13.59
N GLY A 264 1.89 -4.32 -12.69
CA GLY A 264 0.82 -5.32 -12.64
C GLY A 264 -0.55 -4.67 -12.50
N THR A 265 -0.67 -3.68 -11.62
CA THR A 265 -1.89 -2.89 -11.44
C THR A 265 -2.27 -2.14 -12.71
N PHE A 266 -1.34 -1.48 -13.39
CA PHE A 266 -1.61 -0.74 -14.62
C PHE A 266 -2.06 -1.67 -15.77
N ILE A 267 -1.38 -2.79 -15.97
CA ILE A 267 -1.72 -3.75 -17.02
C ILE A 267 -3.06 -4.43 -16.73
N GLY A 268 -3.24 -4.89 -15.48
CA GLY A 268 -4.44 -5.63 -15.08
C GLY A 268 -5.73 -4.82 -15.13
N THR A 269 -5.67 -3.53 -14.82
CA THR A 269 -6.84 -2.67 -14.70
C THR A 269 -6.96 -1.64 -15.82
N GLY A 270 -5.84 -1.05 -16.25
CA GLY A 270 -5.82 0.08 -17.18
C GLY A 270 -6.00 -0.32 -18.64
N ARG A 271 -5.44 -1.47 -19.03
CA ARG A 271 -5.57 -1.98 -20.41
C ARG A 271 -7.03 -2.29 -20.75
N ARG A 272 -7.72 -3.03 -19.90
CA ARG A 272 -9.14 -3.38 -20.13
C ARG A 272 -10.06 -2.17 -20.20
N ALA A 273 -9.69 -1.10 -19.52
CA ALA A 273 -10.47 0.14 -19.46
C ALA A 273 -10.07 1.17 -20.52
N GLY A 274 -9.06 0.90 -21.35
CA GLY A 274 -8.55 1.81 -22.38
C GLY A 274 -7.86 3.07 -21.81
N ILE A 275 -7.33 3.00 -20.58
CA ILE A 275 -6.57 4.10 -19.95
C ILE A 275 -5.17 4.19 -20.54
N PHE A 276 -4.54 3.02 -20.75
CA PHE A 276 -3.27 2.87 -21.43
C PHE A 276 -3.51 2.21 -22.79
N SER A 277 -2.94 2.80 -23.83
CA SER A 277 -2.97 2.25 -25.19
C SER A 277 -1.86 1.22 -25.40
N ASP A 278 -2.01 0.37 -26.42
CA ASP A 278 -0.92 -0.53 -26.86
C ASP A 278 0.34 0.25 -27.24
N GLU A 279 0.19 1.51 -27.68
CA GLU A 279 1.30 2.42 -27.98
C GLU A 279 2.01 2.89 -26.70
N ASP A 280 1.27 3.15 -25.61
CA ASP A 280 1.85 3.48 -24.30
C ASP A 280 2.67 2.30 -23.75
N GLU A 281 2.18 1.05 -23.90
CA GLU A 281 2.91 -0.14 -23.49
C GLU A 281 4.18 -0.35 -24.33
N LYS A 282 4.08 -0.24 -25.66
CA LYS A 282 5.23 -0.32 -26.57
C LYS A 282 6.24 0.81 -26.32
N ALA A 283 5.78 2.01 -26.01
CA ALA A 283 6.64 3.12 -25.69
C ALA A 283 7.39 2.89 -24.36
N MET A 284 6.73 2.30 -23.38
CA MET A 284 7.35 1.86 -22.13
C MET A 284 8.52 0.88 -22.41
N GLU A 285 8.37 0.01 -23.40
CA GLU A 285 9.39 -0.98 -23.79
C GLU A 285 10.47 -0.42 -24.75
N SER A 286 10.18 0.61 -25.53
CA SER A 286 11.03 1.01 -26.67
C SER A 286 11.71 2.37 -26.54
N THR A 287 11.13 3.33 -25.81
CA THR A 287 11.58 4.73 -25.78
C THR A 287 12.00 5.17 -24.37
N PRO A 288 13.15 5.85 -24.17
CA PRO A 288 13.47 6.45 -22.89
C PRO A 288 12.68 7.73 -22.64
N GLY A 289 12.33 8.00 -21.38
CA GLY A 289 11.80 9.28 -20.93
C GLY A 289 10.28 9.32 -20.73
N PHE A 290 9.74 10.50 -20.47
CA PHE A 290 8.36 10.81 -20.10
C PHE A 290 7.34 10.83 -21.25
N LYS A 291 7.49 10.04 -22.30
CA LYS A 291 6.67 10.18 -23.51
C LYS A 291 5.31 9.49 -23.38
N SER A 292 5.24 8.32 -22.72
CA SER A 292 3.98 7.61 -22.53
C SER A 292 3.24 8.04 -21.26
N LYS A 293 1.92 7.82 -21.22
CA LYS A 293 1.14 7.98 -19.98
C LYS A 293 1.66 7.04 -18.88
N MET A 294 2.06 5.84 -19.26
CA MET A 294 2.57 4.84 -18.33
C MET A 294 3.92 5.25 -17.73
N ASP A 295 4.83 5.87 -18.50
CA ASP A 295 6.08 6.40 -17.97
C ASP A 295 5.83 7.47 -16.91
N ARG A 296 4.90 8.39 -17.18
CA ARG A 296 4.52 9.44 -16.24
C ARG A 296 3.86 8.88 -14.97
N ALA A 297 3.05 7.84 -15.13
CA ALA A 297 2.41 7.17 -14.00
C ALA A 297 3.44 6.43 -13.13
N LEU A 298 4.42 5.75 -13.71
CA LEU A 298 5.52 5.11 -12.97
C LEU A 298 6.44 6.12 -12.29
N PHE A 299 6.67 7.27 -12.92
CA PHE A 299 7.40 8.36 -12.27
C PHE A 299 6.63 8.93 -11.07
N ALA A 300 5.32 9.08 -11.20
CA ALA A 300 4.48 9.53 -10.09
C ALA A 300 4.54 8.55 -8.90
N ASP A 301 4.50 7.27 -9.18
CA ASP A 301 4.62 6.20 -8.20
C ASP A 301 5.96 6.23 -7.45
N ALA A 302 7.07 6.26 -8.18
CA ALA A 302 8.41 6.35 -7.59
C ALA A 302 8.64 7.65 -6.79
N THR A 303 8.04 8.77 -7.24
CA THR A 303 8.08 10.04 -6.52
C THR A 303 7.29 9.95 -5.22
N ALA A 304 6.12 9.31 -5.23
CA ALA A 304 5.30 9.10 -4.05
C ALA A 304 6.02 8.25 -2.99
N THR A 305 6.72 7.19 -3.40
CA THR A 305 7.56 6.37 -2.53
C THR A 305 8.65 7.20 -1.85
N SER A 306 9.39 8.02 -2.61
CA SER A 306 10.45 8.87 -2.02
C SER A 306 9.88 9.89 -1.04
N ILE A 307 8.78 10.54 -1.37
CA ILE A 307 8.12 11.54 -0.52
C ILE A 307 7.53 10.84 0.72
N GLY A 308 6.89 9.70 0.56
CA GLY A 308 6.35 8.91 1.67
C GLY A 308 7.40 8.58 2.73
N ALA A 309 8.59 8.17 2.29
CA ALA A 309 9.71 7.89 3.18
C ALA A 309 10.19 9.13 3.96
N ILE A 310 10.16 10.33 3.35
CA ILE A 310 10.49 11.58 4.04
C ILE A 310 9.50 11.88 5.16
N PHE A 311 8.20 11.63 4.93
CA PHE A 311 7.17 11.85 5.94
C PHE A 311 7.10 10.74 6.99
N GLY A 312 7.68 9.57 6.74
CA GLY A 312 7.75 8.47 7.69
C GLY A 312 6.74 7.37 7.41
N THR A 313 6.56 7.01 6.14
CA THR A 313 5.82 5.81 5.75
C THR A 313 6.62 4.98 4.74
N SER A 314 6.26 3.71 4.59
CA SER A 314 6.90 2.79 3.65
C SER A 314 6.56 3.14 2.19
N ASN A 315 6.96 2.27 1.25
CA ASN A 315 6.69 2.47 -0.18
C ASN A 315 5.24 2.82 -0.45
N THR A 316 5.03 3.94 -1.13
CA THR A 316 3.72 4.40 -1.60
C THR A 316 3.54 3.93 -3.03
N THR A 317 2.64 2.99 -3.25
CA THR A 317 2.43 2.30 -4.52
C THR A 317 1.02 2.54 -5.08
N THR A 318 0.83 2.18 -6.33
CA THR A 318 -0.48 2.33 -7.01
C THR A 318 -1.43 1.21 -6.59
N PHE A 319 -2.58 1.59 -6.04
CA PHE A 319 -3.57 0.66 -5.50
C PHE A 319 -4.44 0.02 -6.58
N VAL A 320 -4.51 -1.31 -6.57
CA VAL A 320 -5.35 -2.12 -7.48
C VAL A 320 -6.84 -1.82 -7.29
N GLU A 321 -7.27 -1.38 -6.12
CA GLU A 321 -8.62 -0.94 -5.81
C GLU A 321 -9.08 0.24 -6.66
N SER A 322 -8.17 0.96 -7.31
CA SER A 322 -8.49 1.96 -8.34
C SER A 322 -9.33 1.37 -9.47
N ALA A 323 -9.27 0.05 -9.68
CA ALA A 323 -10.14 -0.67 -10.61
C ALA A 323 -11.63 -0.46 -10.32
N ALA A 324 -12.02 -0.27 -9.05
CA ALA A 324 -13.40 -0.01 -8.67
C ALA A 324 -13.91 1.35 -9.19
N GLY A 325 -13.09 2.39 -9.07
CA GLY A 325 -13.40 3.71 -9.64
C GLY A 325 -13.34 3.73 -11.17
N ILE A 326 -12.35 3.04 -11.76
CA ILE A 326 -12.27 2.85 -13.20
C ILE A 326 -13.53 2.14 -13.71
N GLY A 327 -14.00 1.10 -13.01
CA GLY A 327 -15.26 0.41 -13.28
C GLY A 327 -16.50 1.30 -13.12
N ALA A 328 -16.46 2.29 -12.23
CA ALA A 328 -17.52 3.31 -12.06
C ALA A 328 -17.46 4.42 -13.14
N GLY A 329 -16.49 4.39 -14.04
CA GLY A 329 -16.37 5.31 -15.18
C GLY A 329 -15.29 6.38 -15.05
N GLY A 330 -14.39 6.27 -14.09
CA GLY A 330 -13.18 7.11 -13.98
C GLY A 330 -12.23 6.86 -15.17
N ARG A 331 -11.75 7.93 -15.77
CA ARG A 331 -10.90 7.89 -16.96
C ARG A 331 -9.73 8.85 -16.91
N THR A 332 -9.77 9.81 -15.99
CA THR A 332 -8.82 10.92 -15.96
C THR A 332 -8.28 11.17 -14.55
N GLY A 333 -7.26 12.01 -14.45
CA GLY A 333 -6.68 12.43 -13.18
C GLY A 333 -7.64 13.20 -12.27
N LEU A 334 -8.83 13.60 -12.74
CA LEU A 334 -9.84 14.23 -11.88
C LEU A 334 -10.33 13.22 -10.82
N THR A 335 -10.48 11.94 -11.18
CA THR A 335 -10.76 10.86 -10.23
C THR A 335 -9.71 10.86 -9.09
N SER A 336 -8.43 10.93 -9.44
CA SER A 336 -7.33 10.96 -8.45
C SER A 336 -7.39 12.20 -7.56
N VAL A 337 -7.70 13.37 -8.12
CA VAL A 337 -7.89 14.60 -7.31
C VAL A 337 -9.00 14.44 -6.27
N VAL A 338 -10.12 13.83 -6.65
CA VAL A 338 -11.22 13.56 -5.71
C VAL A 338 -10.77 12.61 -4.58
N VAL A 339 -10.02 11.56 -4.92
CA VAL A 339 -9.45 10.65 -3.91
C VAL A 339 -8.52 11.41 -2.95
N ALA A 340 -7.64 12.25 -3.47
CA ALA A 340 -6.73 13.05 -2.63
C ALA A 340 -7.47 13.97 -1.66
N ILE A 341 -8.57 14.59 -2.10
CA ILE A 341 -9.45 15.40 -1.23
C ILE A 341 -10.07 14.53 -0.14
N CYS A 342 -10.55 13.34 -0.48
CA CYS A 342 -11.11 12.41 0.51
C CYS A 342 -10.07 11.98 1.55
N PHE A 343 -8.83 11.72 1.15
CA PHE A 343 -7.74 11.45 2.08
C PHE A 343 -7.47 12.66 3.00
N ALA A 344 -7.45 13.89 2.46
CA ALA A 344 -7.28 15.08 3.28
C ALA A 344 -8.38 15.22 4.33
N LEU A 345 -9.63 14.97 3.96
CA LEU A 345 -10.75 15.00 4.90
C LEU A 345 -10.66 13.88 5.95
N SER A 346 -10.12 12.73 5.60
CA SER A 346 -9.98 11.61 6.54
C SER A 346 -8.95 11.87 7.65
N ALA A 347 -8.06 12.86 7.51
CA ALA A 347 -7.13 13.23 8.56
C ALA A 347 -7.85 13.66 9.87
N PHE A 348 -9.02 14.25 9.76
CA PHE A 348 -9.84 14.66 10.91
C PHE A 348 -10.50 13.48 11.64
N LEU A 349 -10.46 12.28 11.06
CA LEU A 349 -11.01 11.06 11.65
C LEU A 349 -10.01 10.31 12.53
N ALA A 350 -8.86 10.89 12.86
CA ALA A 350 -7.78 10.26 13.64
C ALA A 350 -8.30 9.56 14.91
N THR A 351 -9.17 10.23 15.67
CA THR A 351 -9.75 9.69 16.92
C THR A 351 -10.54 8.39 16.68
N PHE A 352 -11.33 8.33 15.60
CA PHE A 352 -12.10 7.12 15.27
C PHE A 352 -11.21 6.02 14.72
N VAL A 353 -10.23 6.38 13.91
CA VAL A 353 -9.31 5.44 13.28
C VAL A 353 -8.38 4.80 14.32
N SER A 354 -7.89 5.56 15.29
CA SER A 354 -7.02 5.05 16.36
C SER A 354 -7.72 4.10 17.33
N ALA A 355 -9.05 4.17 17.43
CA ALA A 355 -9.84 3.26 18.25
C ALA A 355 -9.96 1.85 17.63
N VAL A 356 -9.63 1.67 16.36
CA VAL A 356 -9.80 0.40 15.65
C VAL A 356 -8.72 -0.60 16.05
N PRO A 357 -9.06 -1.72 16.72
CA PRO A 357 -8.07 -2.70 17.18
C PRO A 357 -7.55 -3.57 16.01
N PHE A 358 -6.39 -4.18 16.21
CA PHE A 358 -5.83 -5.15 15.25
C PHE A 358 -6.79 -6.29 14.92
N ALA A 359 -7.58 -6.74 15.87
CA ALA A 359 -8.57 -7.80 15.65
C ALA A 359 -9.65 -7.41 14.63
N ALA A 360 -9.92 -6.13 14.46
CA ALA A 360 -10.86 -5.63 13.44
C ALA A 360 -10.19 -5.40 12.08
N THR A 361 -8.88 -5.13 12.03
CA THR A 361 -8.14 -4.94 10.78
C THR A 361 -7.58 -6.23 10.19
N ALA A 362 -7.31 -7.22 11.01
CA ALA A 362 -6.74 -8.50 10.59
C ALA A 362 -7.59 -9.26 9.56
N PRO A 363 -8.95 -9.30 9.65
CA PRO A 363 -9.79 -9.85 8.59
C PRO A 363 -9.52 -9.22 7.21
N ALA A 364 -9.31 -7.92 7.18
CA ALA A 364 -8.97 -7.20 5.94
C ALA A 364 -7.64 -7.66 5.37
N LEU A 365 -6.61 -7.83 6.21
CA LEU A 365 -5.30 -8.33 5.79
C LEU A 365 -5.42 -9.73 5.18
N VAL A 366 -6.16 -10.63 5.84
CA VAL A 366 -6.38 -11.99 5.33
C VAL A 366 -7.09 -11.97 3.97
N VAL A 367 -8.15 -11.19 3.86
CA VAL A 367 -8.94 -11.11 2.62
C VAL A 367 -8.13 -10.48 1.48
N VAL A 368 -7.45 -9.37 1.72
CA VAL A 368 -6.60 -8.72 0.71
C VAL A 368 -5.45 -9.64 0.31
N GLY A 369 -4.82 -10.31 1.27
CA GLY A 369 -3.79 -11.32 0.99
C GLY A 369 -4.31 -12.43 0.07
N ILE A 370 -5.49 -12.99 0.34
CA ILE A 370 -6.13 -14.01 -0.51
C ILE A 370 -6.44 -13.44 -1.91
N MET A 371 -6.90 -12.20 -2.02
CA MET A 371 -7.14 -11.57 -3.33
C MET A 371 -5.84 -11.44 -4.14
N MET A 372 -4.73 -11.05 -3.51
CA MET A 372 -3.41 -10.97 -4.14
C MET A 372 -2.89 -12.34 -4.60
N MET A 373 -3.21 -13.42 -3.87
CA MET A 373 -2.86 -14.79 -4.27
C MET A 373 -3.48 -15.21 -5.63
N SER A 374 -4.48 -14.48 -6.12
CA SER A 374 -5.06 -14.74 -7.45
C SER A 374 -4.03 -14.67 -8.58
N SER A 375 -2.93 -13.94 -8.40
CA SER A 375 -1.80 -13.86 -9.34
C SER A 375 -1.15 -15.21 -9.63
N PHE A 376 -1.24 -16.18 -8.69
CA PHE A 376 -0.73 -17.53 -8.93
C PHE A 376 -1.43 -18.28 -10.07
N LYS A 377 -2.66 -17.91 -10.42
CA LYS A 377 -3.40 -18.51 -11.54
C LYS A 377 -2.76 -18.19 -12.90
N GLU A 378 -1.97 -17.12 -12.97
CA GLU A 378 -1.30 -16.68 -14.18
C GLU A 378 0.11 -17.27 -14.34
N ILE A 379 0.57 -18.05 -13.36
CA ILE A 379 1.86 -18.75 -13.42
C ILE A 379 1.70 -20.01 -14.26
N LYS A 380 2.57 -20.16 -15.25
CA LYS A 380 2.70 -21.41 -15.99
C LYS A 380 3.58 -22.38 -15.20
N TRP A 381 2.97 -23.26 -14.43
CA TRP A 381 3.66 -24.21 -13.56
C TRP A 381 4.40 -25.31 -14.32
N ASP A 382 4.12 -25.49 -15.62
CA ASP A 382 4.74 -26.48 -16.49
C ASP A 382 6.03 -25.97 -17.17
N ASP A 383 6.42 -24.72 -16.93
CA ASP A 383 7.55 -24.04 -17.59
C ASP A 383 8.70 -23.84 -16.58
N PHE A 384 9.20 -24.98 -16.06
CA PHE A 384 10.37 -25.04 -15.19
C PHE A 384 11.56 -25.71 -15.85
#